data_51929c3cb8158d37098243884784e6c0
#
_entry.id   51929c3cb8158d37098243884784e6c0
#
_cell.length_a   1.000
_cell.length_b   1.000
_cell.length_c   1.000
_cell.angle_alpha   90.00
_cell.angle_beta   90.00
_cell.angle_gamma   90.00
#
_symmetry.space_group_name_H-M   'P 1'
#
loop_
_entity.id
_entity.type
_entity.pdbx_description
1 polymer ?
#
loop_
_entity_poly.entity_id
_entity_poly.type
_entity_poly.pdbx_seq_one_letter_code
_entity_poly.pdbx_strand_id
1 'polypeptide(L)'
;MNFPVAAVRELISAVLKDGTPVVRLTCSDYGTEWVVAADVYPVDQLTVQPRSAGPYVFSTAREARSFIESSLVALQSLGCEVA
;
A
#
# COMPACT_ATOMS: atom_id res chain seq x y z
N MET A 1 -20.71 16.33 -16.12
CA MET A 1 -20.03 15.05 -16.48
C MET A 1 -19.33 14.50 -15.24
N ASN A 2 -19.67 13.29 -14.89
CA ASN A 2 -19.05 12.65 -13.72
C ASN A 2 -17.90 11.78 -14.17
N PHE A 3 -16.72 12.11 -13.70
CA PHE A 3 -15.57 11.23 -13.87
C PHE A 3 -15.70 10.06 -12.89
N PRO A 4 -15.37 8.84 -13.32
CA PRO A 4 -15.36 7.73 -12.39
C PRO A 4 -14.32 8.03 -11.29
N VAL A 5 -14.79 8.04 -10.07
CA VAL A 5 -13.92 8.22 -8.90
C VAL A 5 -13.49 6.85 -8.45
N ALA A 6 -12.19 6.66 -8.30
CA ALA A 6 -11.66 5.42 -7.78
C ALA A 6 -12.18 5.18 -6.37
N ALA A 7 -12.69 3.98 -6.12
CA ALA A 7 -13.10 3.59 -4.80
C ALA A 7 -11.91 2.95 -4.08
N VAL A 8 -11.50 3.54 -2.97
CA VAL A 8 -10.49 2.93 -2.11
C VAL A 8 -11.13 1.74 -1.41
N ARG A 9 -10.60 0.55 -1.68
CA ARG A 9 -11.12 -0.70 -1.11
C ARG A 9 -10.35 -1.15 0.11
N GLU A 10 -9.05 -0.88 0.16
CA GLU A 10 -8.21 -1.25 1.28
C GLU A 10 -7.16 -0.18 1.54
N LEU A 11 -6.94 0.08 2.82
CA LEU A 11 -5.86 0.92 3.29
C LEU A 11 -5.15 0.15 4.39
N ILE A 12 -3.89 -0.21 4.15
CA ILE A 12 -3.14 -1.06 5.06
C ILE A 12 -1.86 -0.33 5.45
N SER A 13 -1.59 -0.30 6.74
CA SER A 13 -0.37 0.32 7.27
C SER A 13 0.51 -0.73 7.93
N ALA A 14 1.78 -0.74 7.56
CA ALA A 14 2.79 -1.54 8.23
C ALA A 14 3.64 -0.63 9.10
N VAL A 15 3.74 -0.97 10.37
CA VAL A 15 4.46 -0.17 11.35
C VAL A 15 5.44 -1.03 12.12
N LEU A 16 6.49 -0.41 12.65
CA LEU A 16 7.38 -1.05 13.60
C LEU A 16 6.67 -1.18 14.95
N LYS A 17 7.24 -1.98 15.86
CA LYS A 17 6.67 -2.23 17.19
C LYS A 17 6.45 -0.96 18.01
N ASP A 18 7.26 0.08 17.76
CA ASP A 18 7.12 1.37 18.43
C ASP A 18 6.08 2.29 17.78
N GLY A 19 5.39 1.82 16.75
CA GLY A 19 4.39 2.59 16.02
C GLY A 19 4.93 3.42 14.87
N THR A 20 6.23 3.35 14.60
CA THR A 20 6.83 4.10 13.48
C THR A 20 6.31 3.57 12.15
N PRO A 21 5.69 4.40 11.30
CA PRO A 21 5.18 3.94 10.02
C PRO A 21 6.34 3.56 9.08
N VAL A 22 6.16 2.48 8.34
CA VAL A 22 7.14 1.98 7.37
C VAL A 22 6.57 2.07 5.96
N VAL A 23 5.39 1.51 5.75
CA VAL A 23 4.74 1.48 4.44
C VAL A 23 3.24 1.64 4.63
N ARG A 24 2.62 2.40 3.73
CA ARG A 24 1.16 2.47 3.63
C ARG A 24 0.79 2.02 2.22
N LEU A 25 -0.05 0.99 2.14
CA LEU A 25 -0.56 0.48 0.88
C LEU A 25 -2.02 0.93 0.72
N THR A 26 -2.34 1.44 -0.45
CA THR A 26 -3.71 1.82 -0.80
C THR A 26 -4.12 1.06 -2.05
N CYS A 27 -5.21 0.29 -1.97
CA CYS A 27 -5.76 -0.43 -3.09
C CYS A 27 -7.02 0.29 -3.57
N SER A 28 -7.05 0.70 -4.83
CA SER A 28 -8.15 1.45 -5.42
C SER A 28 -8.74 0.69 -6.61
N ASP A 29 -10.06 0.69 -6.68
CA ASP A 29 -10.83 0.06 -7.75
C ASP A 29 -11.27 1.15 -8.74
N TYR A 30 -10.78 1.06 -9.97
CA TYR A 30 -11.15 1.99 -11.05
C TYR A 30 -12.20 1.39 -12.01
N GLY A 31 -12.74 0.22 -11.68
CA GLY A 31 -13.75 -0.45 -12.50
C GLY A 31 -13.15 -1.41 -13.52
N THR A 32 -12.22 -0.95 -14.33
CA THR A 32 -11.53 -1.75 -15.34
C THR A 32 -10.19 -2.26 -14.88
N GLU A 33 -9.65 -1.68 -13.81
CA GLU A 33 -8.35 -2.04 -13.30
C GLU A 33 -8.27 -1.75 -11.81
N TRP A 34 -7.34 -2.41 -11.15
CA TRP A 34 -7.07 -2.22 -9.74
C TRP A 34 -5.67 -1.64 -9.58
N VAL A 35 -5.54 -0.62 -8.76
CA VAL A 35 -4.28 0.10 -8.58
C VAL A 35 -3.85 0.01 -7.12
N VAL A 36 -2.63 -0.45 -6.90
CA VAL A 36 -2.01 -0.47 -5.58
C VAL A 36 -0.92 0.60 -5.55
N ALA A 37 -1.10 1.58 -4.68
CA ALA A 37 -0.09 2.60 -4.43
C ALA A 37 0.57 2.33 -3.09
N ALA A 38 1.86 2.60 -3.02
CA ALA A 38 2.63 2.43 -1.79
C ALA A 38 3.33 3.73 -1.43
N ASP A 39 3.19 4.13 -0.17
CA ASP A 39 3.99 5.21 0.40
C ASP A 39 4.99 4.57 1.36
N VAL A 40 6.26 4.78 1.08
CA VAL A 40 7.36 4.23 1.89
C VAL A 40 7.94 5.35 2.74
N TYR A 41 7.95 5.14 4.05
CA TYR A 41 8.46 6.13 5.00
C TYR A 41 9.90 5.79 5.34
N PRO A 42 10.84 6.72 5.13
CA PRO A 42 12.24 6.48 5.48
C PRO A 42 12.39 6.36 7.00
N VAL A 43 13.01 5.28 7.45
CA VAL A 43 13.13 4.99 8.89
C VAL A 43 14.26 5.80 9.53
N ASP A 44 15.24 6.23 8.73
CA ASP A 44 16.47 6.85 9.20
C ASP A 44 16.49 8.38 9.08
N GLN A 45 15.40 8.99 8.65
CA GLN A 45 15.39 10.43 8.39
C GLN A 45 14.47 11.16 9.34
N LEU A 46 14.93 12.33 9.76
CA LEU A 46 14.19 13.23 10.65
C LEU A 46 13.01 13.90 9.95
N THR A 47 13.02 13.97 8.64
CA THR A 47 11.93 14.52 7.85
C THR A 47 11.04 13.39 7.33
N VAL A 48 9.78 13.45 7.66
CA VAL A 48 8.82 12.37 7.40
C VAL A 48 8.07 12.62 6.10
N GLN A 49 8.79 12.71 4.99
CA GLN A 49 8.12 12.72 3.71
C GLN A 49 8.20 11.32 3.11
N PRO A 50 7.04 10.66 2.88
CA PRO A 50 7.06 9.34 2.27
C PRO A 50 7.48 9.42 0.81
N ARG A 51 8.11 8.35 0.33
CA ARG A 51 8.41 8.18 -1.08
C ARG A 51 7.36 7.27 -1.68
N SER A 52 6.79 7.70 -2.80
CA SER A 52 5.84 6.87 -3.51
C SER A 52 6.55 5.77 -4.28
N ALA A 53 6.06 4.55 -4.14
CA ALA A 53 6.46 3.42 -4.95
C ALA A 53 5.25 2.95 -5.76
N GLY A 54 5.47 2.59 -7.00
CA GLY A 54 4.39 2.28 -7.93
C GLY A 54 3.93 3.52 -8.68
N PRO A 55 2.64 3.61 -9.08
CA PRO A 55 1.57 2.65 -8.79
C PRO A 55 1.74 1.33 -9.53
N TYR A 56 1.19 0.28 -8.95
CA TYR A 56 1.15 -1.05 -9.54
C TYR A 56 -0.26 -1.31 -10.03
N VAL A 57 -0.41 -1.64 -11.31
CA VAL A 57 -1.72 -1.78 -11.96
C VAL A 57 -2.00 -3.24 -12.26
N PHE A 58 -3.20 -3.70 -11.90
CA PHE A 58 -3.62 -5.08 -12.09
C PHE A 58 -4.96 -5.12 -12.81
N SER A 59 -5.17 -6.15 -13.63
CA SER A 59 -6.41 -6.32 -14.36
C SER A 59 -7.53 -6.86 -13.49
N THR A 60 -7.22 -7.56 -12.42
CA THR A 60 -8.21 -8.20 -11.55
C THR A 60 -7.94 -7.92 -10.08
N ALA A 61 -9.00 -8.00 -9.29
CA ALA A 61 -8.90 -7.88 -7.84
C ALA A 61 -8.00 -8.96 -7.24
N ARG A 62 -8.05 -10.17 -7.81
CA ARG A 62 -7.25 -11.30 -7.35
C ARG A 62 -5.76 -11.01 -7.45
N GLU A 63 -5.32 -10.45 -8.58
CA GLU A 63 -3.91 -10.10 -8.79
C GLU A 63 -3.46 -9.01 -7.82
N ALA A 64 -4.28 -7.98 -7.64
CA ALA A 64 -3.99 -6.90 -6.70
C ALA A 64 -3.89 -7.44 -5.28
N ARG A 65 -4.80 -8.28 -4.86
CA ARG A 65 -4.79 -8.91 -3.54
C ARG A 65 -3.57 -9.79 -3.33
N SER A 66 -3.21 -10.57 -4.34
CA SER A 66 -2.02 -11.43 -4.29
C SER A 66 -0.75 -10.61 -4.09
N PHE A 67 -0.65 -9.48 -4.78
CA PHE A 67 0.47 -8.55 -4.61
C PHE A 67 0.52 -8.00 -3.19
N ILE A 68 -0.63 -7.56 -2.66
CA ILE A 68 -0.74 -7.03 -1.31
C ILE A 68 -0.33 -8.09 -0.27
N GLU A 69 -0.86 -9.30 -0.40
CA GLU A 69 -0.55 -10.40 0.53
C GLU A 69 0.94 -10.72 0.53
N SER A 70 1.57 -10.79 -0.64
CA SER A 70 3.00 -11.04 -0.74
C SER A 70 3.81 -9.90 -0.10
N SER A 71 3.37 -8.66 -0.29
CA SER A 71 4.01 -7.49 0.32
C SER A 71 3.90 -7.52 1.84
N LEU A 72 2.74 -7.91 2.37
CA LEU A 72 2.52 -8.00 3.82
C LEU A 72 3.39 -9.09 4.44
N VAL A 73 3.53 -10.23 3.79
CA VAL A 73 4.41 -11.30 4.26
C VAL A 73 5.86 -10.80 4.35
N ALA A 74 6.32 -10.09 3.32
CA ALA A 74 7.67 -9.54 3.32
C ALA A 74 7.88 -8.53 4.45
N LEU A 75 6.91 -7.64 4.66
CA LEU A 75 6.98 -6.64 5.72
C LEU A 75 6.96 -7.27 7.10
N GLN A 76 6.13 -8.28 7.32
CA GLN A 76 6.10 -9.03 8.57
C GLN A 76 7.42 -9.75 8.83
N SER A 77 8.05 -10.27 7.80
CA SER A 77 9.38 -10.89 7.90
C SER A 77 10.45 -9.91 8.35
N LEU A 78 10.26 -8.62 8.06
CA LEU A 78 11.14 -7.53 8.49
C LEU A 78 10.78 -7.01 9.89
N GLY A 79 9.80 -7.59 10.55
CA GLY A 79 9.42 -7.22 11.90
C GLY A 79 8.32 -6.17 11.98
N CYS A 80 7.63 -5.87 10.88
CA CYS A 80 6.52 -4.92 10.89
C CYS A 80 5.24 -5.57 11.39
N GLU A 81 4.42 -4.78 12.06
CA GLU A 81 3.05 -5.13 12.39
C GLU A 81 2.13 -4.49 11.36
N VAL A 82 1.11 -5.23 10.96
CA VAL A 82 0.16 -4.81 9.92
C VAL A 82 -1.19 -4.53 10.57
N ALA A 83 -1.74 -3.40 10.23
CA ALA A 83 -3.06 -2.99 10.71
C ALA A 83 -4.00 -2.65 9.55
#